data_435912ae15c03d3af69414ee95ddc5e4
#
_entry.id   435912ae15c03d3af69414ee95ddc5e4
#
_cell.length_a   1.000
_cell.length_b   1.000
_cell.length_c   1.000
_cell.angle_alpha   90.00
_cell.angle_beta   90.00
_cell.angle_gamma   90.00
#
_symmetry.space_group_name_H-M   'P 1'
#
loop_
_entity.id
_entity.type
_entity.pdbx_description
1 polymer ?
#
loop_
_entity_poly.entity_id
_entity_poly.type
_entity_poly.pdbx_seq_one_letter_code
_entity_poly.pdbx_strand_id
1 'polypeptide(L)'
;MMKWWWAGAFGAFKKRRASSRARAAAEAPQSNVALVVGSTGIVGAALLDILPLRDTPGGPWKVYALSRRPLPPWSAPLPPDVFHHHLDLADPAAVADALAPLTDVTHVFYVAWDPRPTHAEGREANGAMLRNVLSALVPNCPGLLHVCLQTGRKHYVDPFEPLTDVPLALRPYSEDLPRLDYPDLEDVLLDGLASNNRVTWSVHRPTTIFGFSPRSARNVVASLCVYAAICGKEGLVLRWPGSRVAWEGFSDASDAELVAEHALWAAMEPNGRNEPFNCSNGDLFKWQQLWPILASQFGVKWTGYQGEDQRFMLEEAMAGKEGVWSEIVNENGLVETELNDITNWFCVDAMVNVERENLDTMNKSKEYGFFGFRNTVRSFNTWINKMKVDKIVP
;
A
#
# COMPACT_ATOMS: atom_id res chain seq x y z
N MET A 1 18.85 11.02 6.38
CA MET A 1 18.39 10.53 7.70
C MET A 1 17.75 9.11 7.65
N MET A 2 17.70 8.46 6.49
CA MET A 2 17.20 7.07 6.31
C MET A 2 18.08 5.94 6.88
N LYS A 3 19.35 6.19 7.16
CA LYS A 3 20.33 5.15 7.58
C LYS A 3 20.10 4.49 8.96
N TRP A 4 19.22 5.03 9.79
CA TRP A 4 19.02 4.52 11.16
C TRP A 4 17.90 3.47 11.29
N TRP A 5 17.06 3.35 10.30
CA TRP A 5 15.88 2.49 10.28
C TRP A 5 16.21 1.00 10.19
N TRP A 6 17.08 0.67 9.26
CA TRP A 6 17.55 -0.70 9.01
C TRP A 6 18.34 -1.28 10.18
N ALA A 7 18.92 -0.44 11.03
CA ALA A 7 19.70 -0.89 12.17
C ALA A 7 18.83 -1.47 13.32
N GLY A 8 17.59 -1.04 13.49
CA GLY A 8 16.67 -1.54 14.52
C GLY A 8 16.00 -2.85 14.15
N ALA A 9 15.36 -2.90 12.97
CA ALA A 9 14.66 -4.11 12.47
C ALA A 9 15.63 -5.23 12.08
N PHE A 10 16.83 -4.90 11.58
CA PHE A 10 17.83 -5.85 11.12
C PHE A 10 19.09 -5.96 12.01
N GLY A 11 19.18 -5.23 13.11
CA GLY A 11 20.31 -5.33 14.05
C GLY A 11 20.42 -6.71 14.72
N ALA A 12 19.30 -7.38 14.93
CA ALA A 12 19.24 -8.79 15.35
C ALA A 12 19.74 -9.76 14.25
N PHE A 13 19.63 -9.35 12.99
CA PHE A 13 20.06 -10.10 11.81
C PHE A 13 21.58 -10.27 11.73
N LYS A 14 22.33 -9.19 12.01
CA LYS A 14 23.81 -9.24 11.94
C LYS A 14 24.42 -10.21 12.93
N LYS A 15 23.83 -10.39 14.11
CA LYS A 15 24.36 -11.31 15.15
C LYS A 15 24.15 -12.80 14.81
N ARG A 16 23.04 -13.15 14.14
CA ARG A 16 22.79 -14.55 13.70
C ARG A 16 23.56 -14.90 12.41
N ARG A 17 23.74 -13.96 11.51
CA ARG A 17 24.48 -14.17 10.24
C ARG A 17 25.98 -14.44 10.45
N ALA A 18 26.57 -13.95 11.53
CA ALA A 18 27.99 -14.22 11.83
C ALA A 18 28.26 -15.70 12.14
N SER A 19 27.28 -16.43 12.67
CA SER A 19 27.42 -17.88 12.97
C SER A 19 27.08 -18.81 11.79
N SER A 20 26.30 -18.33 10.78
CA SER A 20 25.97 -19.12 9.58
C SER A 20 26.91 -18.89 8.40
N ARG A 21 27.66 -17.77 8.39
CA ARG A 21 28.63 -17.45 7.33
C ARG A 21 29.83 -18.41 7.27
N ALA A 22 30.09 -19.18 8.32
CA ALA A 22 31.19 -20.14 8.34
C ALA A 22 30.90 -21.43 7.54
N ARG A 23 29.70 -21.59 6.96
CA ARG A 23 29.28 -22.81 6.25
C ARG A 23 28.91 -22.65 4.76
N ALA A 24 28.86 -21.41 4.23
CA ALA A 24 28.45 -21.15 2.83
C ALA A 24 29.49 -20.30 2.08
N ALA A 25 30.71 -20.84 1.97
CA ALA A 25 31.72 -20.26 1.09
C ALA A 25 31.89 -21.21 -0.11
N ALA A 26 30.98 -21.14 -1.10
CA ALA A 26 31.20 -21.76 -2.42
C ALA A 26 30.15 -21.46 -3.51
N GLU A 27 29.36 -20.42 -3.46
CA GLU A 27 28.62 -19.99 -4.65
C GLU A 27 28.61 -18.45 -4.69
N ALA A 28 28.89 -17.88 -5.88
CA ALA A 28 28.73 -16.44 -6.09
C ALA A 28 27.30 -16.05 -5.67
N PRO A 29 27.10 -14.96 -4.91
CA PRO A 29 25.76 -14.59 -4.46
C PRO A 29 24.89 -14.38 -5.69
N GLN A 30 23.89 -15.26 -5.87
CA GLN A 30 22.87 -15.11 -6.89
C GLN A 30 22.19 -13.77 -6.59
N SER A 31 22.30 -12.80 -7.50
CA SER A 31 21.67 -11.50 -7.29
C SER A 31 20.16 -11.70 -7.28
N ASN A 32 19.48 -11.21 -6.25
CA ASN A 32 18.02 -11.28 -6.21
C ASN A 32 17.44 -10.38 -7.29
N VAL A 33 16.43 -10.91 -7.99
CA VAL A 33 15.70 -10.21 -9.04
C VAL A 33 14.24 -10.11 -8.62
N ALA A 34 13.79 -8.88 -8.42
CA ALA A 34 12.41 -8.60 -8.04
C ALA A 34 11.55 -8.28 -9.27
N LEU A 35 10.34 -8.81 -9.31
CA LEU A 35 9.27 -8.33 -10.16
C LEU A 35 8.24 -7.61 -9.30
N VAL A 36 8.12 -6.29 -9.46
CA VAL A 36 7.13 -5.47 -8.75
C VAL A 36 5.93 -5.23 -9.65
N VAL A 37 4.83 -5.91 -9.39
CA VAL A 37 3.59 -5.83 -10.15
C VAL A 37 2.65 -4.80 -9.51
N GLY A 38 2.36 -3.70 -10.22
CA GLY A 38 1.66 -2.54 -9.68
C GLY A 38 2.65 -1.46 -9.19
N SER A 39 3.79 -1.33 -9.84
CA SER A 39 4.92 -0.49 -9.46
C SER A 39 4.61 1.01 -9.36
N THR A 40 3.59 1.51 -10.06
CA THR A 40 3.12 2.90 -9.96
C THR A 40 1.99 3.09 -8.92
N GLY A 41 1.71 2.09 -8.09
CA GLY A 41 0.83 2.22 -6.94
C GLY A 41 1.58 2.74 -5.71
N ILE A 42 0.85 3.06 -4.63
CA ILE A 42 1.43 3.63 -3.39
C ILE A 42 2.51 2.70 -2.80
N VAL A 43 2.21 1.42 -2.64
CA VAL A 43 3.19 0.45 -2.10
C VAL A 43 4.22 0.03 -3.15
N GLY A 44 3.81 -0.04 -4.43
CA GLY A 44 4.73 -0.30 -5.53
C GLY A 44 5.85 0.73 -5.62
N ALA A 45 5.52 2.03 -5.52
CA ALA A 45 6.50 3.11 -5.48
C ALA A 45 7.45 2.97 -4.27
N ALA A 46 6.92 2.65 -3.08
CA ALA A 46 7.75 2.42 -1.91
C ALA A 46 8.71 1.21 -2.07
N LEU A 47 8.27 0.14 -2.76
CA LEU A 47 9.15 -0.98 -3.12
C LEU A 47 10.26 -0.55 -4.07
N LEU A 48 9.96 0.28 -5.08
CA LEU A 48 10.98 0.82 -5.99
C LEU A 48 11.99 1.72 -5.28
N ASP A 49 11.59 2.40 -4.20
CA ASP A 49 12.49 3.23 -3.38
C ASP A 49 13.48 2.39 -2.56
N ILE A 50 13.06 1.22 -2.06
CA ILE A 50 13.88 0.43 -1.13
C ILE A 50 14.68 -0.70 -1.79
N LEU A 51 14.13 -1.39 -2.79
CA LEU A 51 14.77 -2.57 -3.39
C LEU A 51 16.14 -2.26 -4.02
N PRO A 52 16.37 -1.14 -4.73
CA PRO A 52 17.66 -0.84 -5.35
C PRO A 52 18.76 -0.43 -4.36
N LEU A 53 18.41 -0.17 -3.09
CA LEU A 53 19.40 0.28 -2.10
C LEU A 53 20.39 -0.84 -1.77
N ARG A 54 21.67 -0.49 -1.65
CA ARG A 54 22.75 -1.47 -1.41
C ARG A 54 22.66 -2.18 -0.06
N ASP A 55 22.07 -1.54 0.93
CA ASP A 55 21.89 -2.06 2.29
C ASP A 55 20.53 -2.75 2.50
N THR A 56 19.71 -2.84 1.47
CA THR A 56 18.47 -3.62 1.50
C THR A 56 18.79 -5.11 1.69
N PRO A 57 18.07 -5.82 2.55
CA PRO A 57 18.25 -7.26 2.73
C PRO A 57 18.19 -8.01 1.39
N GLY A 58 19.18 -8.86 1.12
CA GLY A 58 19.30 -9.56 -0.15
C GLY A 58 19.81 -8.71 -1.31
N GLY A 59 20.03 -7.40 -1.09
CA GLY A 59 20.45 -6.46 -2.12
C GLY A 59 21.95 -6.51 -2.46
N PRO A 60 22.32 -5.76 -3.52
CA PRO A 60 21.42 -4.95 -4.36
C PRO A 60 20.50 -5.81 -5.22
N TRP A 61 19.26 -5.33 -5.42
CA TRP A 61 18.25 -6.01 -6.22
C TRP A 61 18.21 -5.45 -7.64
N LYS A 62 18.16 -6.34 -8.64
CA LYS A 62 17.64 -5.98 -9.95
C LYS A 62 16.13 -5.96 -9.89
N VAL A 63 15.47 -4.95 -10.46
CA VAL A 63 14.03 -4.78 -10.34
C VAL A 63 13.38 -4.64 -11.72
N TYR A 64 12.43 -5.51 -12.01
CA TYR A 64 11.46 -5.32 -13.08
C TYR A 64 10.20 -4.71 -12.49
N ALA A 65 9.82 -3.55 -12.99
CA ALA A 65 8.68 -2.77 -12.51
C ALA A 65 7.55 -2.82 -13.54
N LEU A 66 6.41 -3.41 -13.20
CA LEU A 66 5.26 -3.50 -14.09
C LEU A 66 4.15 -2.55 -13.67
N SER A 67 3.60 -1.80 -14.61
CA SER A 67 2.40 -1.01 -14.39
C SER A 67 1.59 -0.80 -15.67
N ARG A 68 0.28 -0.64 -15.50
CA ARG A 68 -0.65 -0.32 -16.58
C ARG A 68 -0.48 1.12 -17.11
N ARG A 69 0.10 2.00 -16.31
CA ARG A 69 0.31 3.40 -16.66
C ARG A 69 1.80 3.71 -16.75
N PRO A 70 2.21 4.59 -17.66
CA PRO A 70 3.59 5.07 -17.67
C PRO A 70 3.91 5.80 -16.37
N LEU A 71 5.18 5.90 -16.06
CA LEU A 71 5.64 6.77 -14.97
C LEU A 71 5.21 8.22 -15.24
N PRO A 72 4.82 8.97 -14.21
CA PRO A 72 4.51 10.38 -14.37
C PRO A 72 5.70 11.14 -14.98
N PRO A 73 5.46 12.17 -15.85
CA PRO A 73 6.54 12.92 -16.51
C PRO A 73 7.50 13.61 -15.54
N TRP A 74 7.04 13.90 -14.33
CA TRP A 74 7.83 14.54 -13.27
C TRP A 74 8.53 13.54 -12.32
N SER A 75 8.39 12.24 -12.56
CA SER A 75 9.09 11.24 -11.75
C SER A 75 10.60 11.39 -11.90
N ALA A 76 11.32 11.21 -10.79
CA ALA A 76 12.76 11.12 -10.84
C ALA A 76 13.20 9.97 -11.77
N PRO A 77 14.34 10.08 -12.45
CA PRO A 77 14.89 8.97 -13.22
C PRO A 77 15.00 7.71 -12.36
N LEU A 78 14.61 6.58 -12.93
CA LEU A 78 14.74 5.30 -12.22
C LEU A 78 16.22 4.96 -11.99
N PRO A 79 16.55 4.31 -10.87
CA PRO A 79 17.87 3.73 -10.66
C PRO A 79 18.27 2.80 -11.80
N PRO A 80 19.59 2.65 -12.08
CA PRO A 80 20.08 1.86 -13.24
C PRO A 80 19.66 0.39 -13.22
N ASP A 81 19.39 -0.17 -12.05
CA ASP A 81 18.98 -1.56 -11.87
C ASP A 81 17.45 -1.74 -11.86
N VAL A 82 16.68 -0.70 -12.20
CA VAL A 82 15.21 -0.72 -12.28
C VAL A 82 14.76 -0.57 -13.73
N PHE A 83 14.05 -1.57 -14.24
CA PHE A 83 13.54 -1.64 -15.61
C PHE A 83 12.01 -1.57 -15.60
N HIS A 84 11.44 -0.50 -16.13
CA HIS A 84 10.00 -0.31 -16.16
C HIS A 84 9.39 -0.85 -17.45
N HIS A 85 8.32 -1.64 -17.29
CA HIS A 85 7.51 -2.20 -18.37
C HIS A 85 6.07 -1.72 -18.26
N HIS A 86 5.55 -1.20 -19.35
CA HIS A 86 4.14 -0.82 -19.47
C HIS A 86 3.33 -2.04 -19.91
N LEU A 87 2.37 -2.49 -19.08
CA LEU A 87 1.63 -3.72 -19.34
C LEU A 87 0.24 -3.66 -18.68
N ASP A 88 -0.78 -4.02 -19.43
CA ASP A 88 -2.11 -4.30 -18.89
C ASP A 88 -2.21 -5.78 -18.49
N LEU A 89 -2.41 -6.04 -17.22
CA LEU A 89 -2.49 -7.39 -16.68
C LEU A 89 -3.81 -8.11 -17.04
N ALA A 90 -4.81 -7.39 -17.55
CA ALA A 90 -6.07 -7.95 -17.99
C ALA A 90 -5.95 -8.70 -19.34
N ASP A 91 -4.89 -8.42 -20.11
CA ASP A 91 -4.61 -9.10 -21.37
C ASP A 91 -3.65 -10.28 -21.15
N PRO A 92 -4.12 -11.54 -21.16
CA PRO A 92 -3.27 -12.71 -20.90
C PRO A 92 -2.19 -12.93 -21.96
N ALA A 93 -2.43 -12.57 -23.23
CA ALA A 93 -1.45 -12.72 -24.29
C ALA A 93 -0.33 -11.70 -24.13
N ALA A 94 -0.67 -10.42 -23.89
CA ALA A 94 0.31 -9.39 -23.63
C ALA A 94 1.15 -9.70 -22.37
N VAL A 95 0.53 -10.28 -21.32
CA VAL A 95 1.26 -10.70 -20.11
C VAL A 95 2.25 -11.82 -20.42
N ALA A 96 1.81 -12.85 -21.17
CA ALA A 96 2.69 -13.96 -21.53
C ALA A 96 3.89 -13.47 -22.36
N ASP A 97 3.66 -12.65 -23.38
CA ASP A 97 4.69 -12.11 -24.24
C ASP A 97 5.69 -11.20 -23.49
N ALA A 98 5.18 -10.32 -22.63
CA ALA A 98 6.00 -9.39 -21.87
C ALA A 98 6.85 -10.09 -20.79
N LEU A 99 6.35 -11.16 -20.17
CA LEU A 99 7.05 -11.90 -19.12
C LEU A 99 7.93 -13.03 -19.65
N ALA A 100 7.75 -13.48 -20.89
CA ALA A 100 8.56 -14.55 -21.48
C ALA A 100 10.09 -14.30 -21.42
N PRO A 101 10.63 -13.06 -21.65
CA PRO A 101 12.06 -12.82 -21.55
C PRO A 101 12.57 -12.70 -20.10
N LEU A 102 11.70 -12.60 -19.09
CA LEU A 102 12.06 -12.36 -17.68
C LEU A 102 12.31 -13.68 -16.94
N THR A 103 13.25 -14.49 -17.40
CA THR A 103 13.52 -15.84 -16.86
C THR A 103 14.35 -15.86 -15.58
N ASP A 104 14.92 -14.72 -15.18
CA ASP A 104 15.80 -14.56 -14.03
C ASP A 104 15.08 -14.06 -12.76
N VAL A 105 13.76 -13.88 -12.80
CA VAL A 105 12.98 -13.44 -11.63
C VAL A 105 13.07 -14.46 -10.50
N THR A 106 13.43 -13.96 -9.31
CA THR A 106 13.53 -14.76 -8.10
C THR A 106 12.45 -14.47 -7.08
N HIS A 107 11.91 -13.26 -7.07
CA HIS A 107 10.88 -12.82 -6.13
C HIS A 107 9.83 -11.96 -6.84
N VAL A 108 8.57 -12.18 -6.51
CA VAL A 108 7.45 -11.37 -7.02
C VAL A 108 6.84 -10.59 -5.86
N PHE A 109 6.64 -9.29 -6.06
CA PHE A 109 5.89 -8.41 -5.16
C PHE A 109 4.63 -7.96 -5.90
N TYR A 110 3.52 -8.66 -5.67
CA TYR A 110 2.26 -8.37 -6.33
C TYR A 110 1.43 -7.41 -5.49
N VAL A 111 1.39 -6.14 -5.88
CA VAL A 111 0.68 -5.05 -5.20
C VAL A 111 -0.32 -4.34 -6.14
N ALA A 112 -0.58 -4.92 -7.32
CA ALA A 112 -1.54 -4.39 -8.28
C ALA A 112 -2.97 -4.59 -7.80
N TRP A 113 -3.81 -3.59 -8.05
CA TRP A 113 -5.24 -3.64 -7.79
C TRP A 113 -5.98 -2.79 -8.83
N ASP A 114 -7.04 -3.35 -9.42
CA ASP A 114 -7.94 -2.64 -10.32
C ASP A 114 -9.29 -2.43 -9.63
N PRO A 115 -9.66 -1.17 -9.29
CA PRO A 115 -10.94 -0.88 -8.66
C PRO A 115 -12.08 -1.16 -9.64
N ARG A 116 -13.15 -1.79 -9.15
CA ARG A 116 -14.37 -2.09 -9.90
C ARG A 116 -15.59 -1.61 -9.14
N PRO A 117 -16.72 -1.34 -9.82
CA PRO A 117 -17.94 -0.84 -9.19
C PRO A 117 -18.51 -1.79 -8.13
N THR A 118 -18.41 -3.11 -8.36
CA THR A 118 -18.91 -4.12 -7.44
C THR A 118 -17.79 -5.00 -6.92
N HIS A 119 -18.01 -5.61 -5.75
CA HIS A 119 -17.06 -6.53 -5.15
C HIS A 119 -16.85 -7.79 -6.03
N ALA A 120 -17.92 -8.33 -6.62
CA ALA A 120 -17.85 -9.49 -7.51
C ALA A 120 -16.98 -9.23 -8.75
N GLU A 121 -17.20 -8.12 -9.45
CA GLU A 121 -16.38 -7.69 -10.59
C GLU A 121 -14.93 -7.45 -10.16
N GLY A 122 -14.73 -6.88 -8.97
CA GLY A 122 -13.39 -6.65 -8.41
C GLY A 122 -12.63 -7.95 -8.19
N ARG A 123 -13.28 -8.98 -7.63
CA ARG A 123 -12.68 -10.30 -7.42
C ARG A 123 -12.33 -10.97 -8.76
N GLU A 124 -13.26 -10.96 -9.70
CA GLU A 124 -13.06 -11.57 -11.01
C GLU A 124 -11.89 -10.93 -11.75
N ALA A 125 -11.91 -9.61 -11.90
CA ALA A 125 -10.88 -8.87 -12.63
C ALA A 125 -9.50 -9.01 -11.99
N ASN A 126 -9.39 -8.79 -10.67
CA ASN A 126 -8.11 -8.88 -9.98
C ASN A 126 -7.60 -10.32 -9.86
N GLY A 127 -8.51 -11.29 -9.72
CA GLY A 127 -8.18 -12.72 -9.77
C GLY A 127 -7.64 -13.13 -11.15
N ALA A 128 -8.24 -12.66 -12.24
CA ALA A 128 -7.75 -12.90 -13.58
C ALA A 128 -6.35 -12.30 -13.80
N MET A 129 -6.13 -11.06 -13.38
CA MET A 129 -4.82 -10.41 -13.48
C MET A 129 -3.72 -11.18 -12.75
N LEU A 130 -3.99 -11.64 -11.52
CA LEU A 130 -3.02 -12.45 -10.76
C LEU A 130 -2.76 -13.80 -11.42
N ARG A 131 -3.82 -14.51 -11.90
CA ARG A 131 -3.66 -15.76 -12.66
C ARG A 131 -2.79 -15.58 -13.89
N ASN A 132 -3.00 -14.51 -14.67
CA ASN A 132 -2.20 -14.23 -15.87
C ASN A 132 -0.71 -14.11 -15.54
N VAL A 133 -0.36 -13.37 -14.48
CA VAL A 133 1.02 -13.21 -14.04
C VAL A 133 1.61 -14.53 -13.54
N LEU A 134 0.92 -15.27 -12.67
CA LEU A 134 1.43 -16.54 -12.13
C LEU A 134 1.57 -17.60 -13.22
N SER A 135 0.62 -17.71 -14.14
CA SER A 135 0.67 -18.67 -15.25
C SER A 135 1.83 -18.42 -16.20
N ALA A 136 2.25 -17.17 -16.37
CA ALA A 136 3.41 -16.82 -17.18
C ALA A 136 4.74 -17.05 -16.43
N LEU A 137 4.82 -16.68 -15.15
CA LEU A 137 6.09 -16.68 -14.41
C LEU A 137 6.47 -18.03 -13.82
N VAL A 138 5.52 -18.76 -13.21
CA VAL A 138 5.83 -20.00 -12.47
C VAL A 138 6.53 -21.04 -13.32
N PRO A 139 6.08 -21.32 -14.57
CA PRO A 139 6.79 -22.24 -15.45
C PRO A 139 8.06 -21.64 -16.08
N ASN A 140 8.15 -20.33 -16.23
CA ASN A 140 9.21 -19.64 -16.99
C ASN A 140 10.42 -19.25 -16.12
N CYS A 141 10.26 -19.15 -14.80
CA CYS A 141 11.31 -18.71 -13.87
C CYS A 141 11.76 -19.87 -12.99
N PRO A 142 12.75 -20.69 -13.39
CA PRO A 142 13.22 -21.82 -12.59
C PRO A 142 13.89 -21.39 -11.28
N GLY A 143 14.34 -20.14 -11.18
CA GLY A 143 14.92 -19.52 -10.00
C GLY A 143 13.92 -18.84 -9.10
N LEU A 144 12.61 -18.91 -9.36
CA LEU A 144 11.58 -18.29 -8.51
C LEU A 144 11.56 -18.93 -7.12
N LEU A 145 11.67 -18.09 -6.09
CA LEU A 145 11.80 -18.49 -4.68
C LEU A 145 10.58 -18.09 -3.85
N HIS A 146 10.00 -16.89 -4.14
CA HIS A 146 8.95 -16.33 -3.28
C HIS A 146 8.00 -15.41 -4.04
N VAL A 147 6.71 -15.45 -3.64
CA VAL A 147 5.66 -14.55 -4.12
C VAL A 147 5.02 -13.83 -2.93
N CYS A 148 5.20 -12.51 -2.84
CA CYS A 148 4.46 -11.66 -1.92
C CYS A 148 3.19 -11.18 -2.59
N LEU A 149 2.04 -11.39 -1.97
CA LEU A 149 0.75 -10.88 -2.40
C LEU A 149 0.24 -9.84 -1.40
N GLN A 150 -0.05 -8.63 -1.87
CA GLN A 150 -0.78 -7.65 -1.06
C GLN A 150 -2.28 -7.78 -1.31
N THR A 151 -3.03 -7.98 -0.24
CA THR A 151 -4.50 -7.92 -0.23
C THR A 151 -4.97 -6.76 0.66
N GLY A 152 -5.56 -7.01 1.80
CA GLY A 152 -5.97 -5.98 2.77
C GLY A 152 -7.04 -6.48 3.73
N ARG A 153 -7.56 -5.57 4.55
CA ARG A 153 -8.63 -5.83 5.53
C ARG A 153 -9.91 -6.40 4.91
N LYS A 154 -10.09 -6.28 3.58
CA LYS A 154 -11.20 -6.92 2.85
C LYS A 154 -11.28 -8.44 3.05
N HIS A 155 -10.22 -9.06 3.53
CA HIS A 155 -10.22 -10.45 3.95
C HIS A 155 -11.23 -10.72 5.09
N TYR A 156 -11.42 -9.75 5.98
CA TYR A 156 -12.30 -9.87 7.16
C TYR A 156 -13.63 -9.17 7.00
N VAL A 157 -13.68 -8.11 6.18
CA VAL A 157 -14.84 -7.22 6.06
C VAL A 157 -15.04 -6.79 4.61
N ASP A 158 -16.29 -6.83 4.15
CA ASP A 158 -16.66 -6.27 2.87
C ASP A 158 -16.91 -4.76 3.02
N PRO A 159 -16.23 -3.90 2.25
CA PRO A 159 -16.42 -2.47 2.33
C PRO A 159 -17.74 -1.97 1.68
N PHE A 160 -18.41 -2.81 0.90
CA PHE A 160 -19.64 -2.48 0.16
C PHE A 160 -20.89 -3.06 0.79
N GLU A 161 -20.75 -4.01 1.73
CA GLU A 161 -21.86 -4.59 2.47
C GLU A 161 -21.80 -4.15 3.94
N PRO A 162 -22.95 -3.89 4.57
CA PRO A 162 -22.95 -3.65 6.00
C PRO A 162 -22.28 -4.84 6.68
N LEU A 163 -21.28 -4.54 7.50
CA LEU A 163 -20.49 -5.54 8.23
C LEU A 163 -21.41 -6.39 9.10
N THR A 164 -22.02 -7.38 8.48
CA THR A 164 -22.68 -8.45 9.17
C THR A 164 -21.60 -9.38 9.69
N ASP A 165 -21.50 -9.52 11.00
CA ASP A 165 -21.23 -10.76 11.68
C ASP A 165 -19.81 -11.21 12.00
N VAL A 166 -18.75 -10.38 11.91
CA VAL A 166 -17.62 -10.66 12.81
C VAL A 166 -18.05 -10.19 14.21
N PRO A 167 -18.33 -11.10 15.15
CA PRO A 167 -18.76 -10.71 16.48
C PRO A 167 -17.80 -9.71 17.09
N LEU A 168 -18.29 -8.68 17.78
CA LEU A 168 -17.46 -7.68 18.49
C LEU A 168 -16.40 -8.35 19.40
N ALA A 169 -16.72 -9.53 19.92
CA ALA A 169 -15.83 -10.34 20.75
C ALA A 169 -14.58 -10.86 20.01
N LEU A 170 -14.56 -10.85 18.67
CA LEU A 170 -13.43 -11.34 17.86
C LEU A 170 -12.52 -10.20 17.34
N ARG A 171 -12.70 -8.98 17.82
CA ARG A 171 -11.83 -7.85 17.45
C ARG A 171 -10.75 -7.64 18.52
N PRO A 172 -9.57 -7.10 18.19
CA PRO A 172 -9.11 -6.69 16.86
C PRO A 172 -8.97 -7.87 15.90
N TYR A 173 -9.01 -7.60 14.58
CA TYR A 173 -8.84 -8.62 13.55
C TYR A 173 -7.46 -9.26 13.63
N SER A 174 -7.44 -10.59 13.70
CA SER A 174 -6.22 -11.40 13.66
C SER A 174 -6.29 -12.39 12.50
N GLU A 175 -5.16 -12.91 12.10
CA GLU A 175 -5.03 -13.82 10.97
C GLU A 175 -5.72 -15.19 11.21
N ASP A 176 -6.03 -15.53 12.47
CA ASP A 176 -6.75 -16.73 12.86
C ASP A 176 -8.27 -16.63 12.66
N LEU A 177 -8.78 -15.42 12.37
CA LEU A 177 -10.20 -15.24 12.12
C LEU A 177 -10.58 -15.85 10.76
N PRO A 178 -11.79 -16.45 10.67
CA PRO A 178 -12.28 -16.94 9.39
C PRO A 178 -12.41 -15.79 8.40
N ARG A 179 -12.01 -16.05 7.17
CA ARG A 179 -12.25 -15.15 6.06
C ARG A 179 -13.74 -15.12 5.68
N LEU A 180 -14.12 -14.12 4.90
CA LEU A 180 -15.41 -14.10 4.25
C LEU A 180 -15.58 -15.34 3.33
N ASP A 181 -16.79 -15.86 3.26
CA ASP A 181 -17.10 -17.13 2.58
C ASP A 181 -17.20 -16.98 1.05
N TYR A 182 -16.12 -16.53 0.41
CA TYR A 182 -15.97 -16.50 -1.04
C TYR A 182 -14.50 -16.59 -1.47
N PRO A 183 -14.20 -17.15 -2.66
CA PRO A 183 -12.84 -17.18 -3.20
C PRO A 183 -12.27 -15.78 -3.41
N ASP A 184 -11.02 -15.58 -3.04
CA ASP A 184 -10.33 -14.31 -3.19
C ASP A 184 -8.94 -14.46 -3.86
N LEU A 185 -8.14 -13.41 -3.84
CA LEU A 185 -6.78 -13.42 -4.41
C LEU A 185 -5.84 -14.41 -3.71
N GLU A 186 -6.08 -14.75 -2.45
CA GLU A 186 -5.25 -15.71 -1.70
C GLU A 186 -5.47 -17.12 -2.26
N ASP A 187 -6.70 -17.49 -2.64
CA ASP A 187 -6.98 -18.77 -3.31
C ASP A 187 -6.29 -18.84 -4.68
N VAL A 188 -6.37 -17.75 -5.46
CA VAL A 188 -5.70 -17.69 -6.77
C VAL A 188 -4.18 -17.83 -6.63
N LEU A 189 -3.58 -17.26 -5.57
CA LEU A 189 -2.16 -17.43 -5.29
C LEU A 189 -1.84 -18.90 -4.98
N LEU A 190 -2.59 -19.51 -4.08
CA LEU A 190 -2.36 -20.90 -3.65
C LEU A 190 -2.54 -21.89 -4.82
N ASP A 191 -3.59 -21.70 -5.60
CA ASP A 191 -3.84 -22.52 -6.81
C ASP A 191 -2.72 -22.36 -7.84
N GLY A 192 -2.27 -21.12 -8.07
CA GLY A 192 -1.20 -20.81 -9.01
C GLY A 192 0.16 -21.41 -8.62
N LEU A 193 0.39 -21.64 -7.33
CA LEU A 193 1.62 -22.23 -6.80
C LEU A 193 1.52 -23.73 -6.50
N ALA A 194 0.33 -24.33 -6.56
CA ALA A 194 0.08 -25.72 -6.14
C ALA A 194 0.98 -26.76 -6.82
N SER A 195 1.39 -26.50 -8.07
CA SER A 195 2.28 -27.39 -8.83
C SER A 195 3.78 -27.20 -8.54
N ASN A 196 4.15 -26.18 -7.74
CA ASN A 196 5.55 -25.84 -7.49
C ASN A 196 5.86 -25.63 -5.99
N ASN A 197 5.99 -26.71 -5.26
CA ASN A 197 6.25 -26.74 -3.80
C ASN A 197 7.58 -26.07 -3.37
N ARG A 198 8.44 -25.63 -4.31
CA ARG A 198 9.69 -24.91 -4.00
C ARG A 198 9.48 -23.43 -3.86
N VAL A 199 8.43 -22.89 -4.47
CA VAL A 199 8.09 -21.47 -4.38
C VAL A 199 7.29 -21.25 -3.10
N THR A 200 7.80 -20.39 -2.23
CA THR A 200 7.10 -19.97 -1.02
C THR A 200 6.27 -18.71 -1.28
N TRP A 201 5.37 -18.39 -0.37
CA TRP A 201 4.52 -17.22 -0.51
C TRP A 201 4.37 -16.46 0.82
N SER A 202 3.91 -15.22 0.75
CA SER A 202 3.38 -14.48 1.89
C SER A 202 2.23 -13.58 1.44
N VAL A 203 1.27 -13.36 2.34
CA VAL A 203 0.15 -12.46 2.10
C VAL A 203 0.23 -11.31 3.10
N HIS A 204 0.08 -10.07 2.60
CA HIS A 204 0.13 -8.85 3.39
C HIS A 204 -1.21 -8.16 3.35
N ARG A 205 -1.82 -7.94 4.51
CA ARG A 205 -3.15 -7.36 4.68
C ARG A 205 -3.05 -5.99 5.35
N PRO A 206 -2.68 -4.92 4.59
CA PRO A 206 -2.66 -3.58 5.14
C PRO A 206 -4.07 -3.07 5.44
N THR A 207 -4.12 -2.09 6.34
CA THR A 207 -5.31 -1.29 6.67
C THR A 207 -5.41 -0.08 5.72
N THR A 208 -5.85 1.08 6.19
CA THR A 208 -5.79 2.32 5.41
C THR A 208 -4.35 2.72 5.15
N ILE A 209 -3.93 2.74 3.89
CA ILE A 209 -2.54 3.01 3.54
C ILE A 209 -2.28 4.52 3.51
N PHE A 210 -1.34 4.98 4.33
CA PHE A 210 -0.78 6.33 4.26
C PHE A 210 0.40 6.33 3.29
N GLY A 211 0.26 7.10 2.25
CA GLY A 211 1.19 7.19 1.14
C GLY A 211 0.63 8.04 0.03
N PHE A 212 1.40 8.21 -1.02
CA PHE A 212 0.98 8.91 -2.22
C PHE A 212 1.52 8.22 -3.48
N SER A 213 0.70 8.17 -4.50
CA SER A 213 1.11 7.90 -5.87
C SER A 213 0.08 8.49 -6.83
N PRO A 214 0.48 9.15 -7.92
CA PRO A 214 -0.46 9.68 -8.90
C PRO A 214 -1.41 8.60 -9.41
N ARG A 215 -2.68 8.95 -9.57
CA ARG A 215 -3.75 8.09 -10.08
C ARG A 215 -4.01 6.82 -9.25
N SER A 216 -3.52 6.78 -8.01
CA SER A 216 -3.86 5.68 -7.11
C SER A 216 -5.30 5.81 -6.61
N ALA A 217 -6.06 4.71 -6.67
CA ALA A 217 -7.40 4.64 -6.11
C ALA A 217 -7.42 4.71 -4.56
N ARG A 218 -6.25 4.81 -3.90
CA ARG A 218 -6.11 4.82 -2.43
C ARG A 218 -5.42 6.07 -1.89
N ASN A 219 -5.45 7.18 -2.62
CA ASN A 219 -4.82 8.45 -2.23
C ASN A 219 -5.59 9.18 -1.11
N VAL A 220 -5.74 8.55 0.05
CA VAL A 220 -6.47 9.13 1.18
C VAL A 220 -5.79 10.41 1.68
N VAL A 221 -4.48 10.37 1.93
CA VAL A 221 -3.73 11.53 2.48
C VAL A 221 -3.74 12.68 1.49
N ALA A 222 -3.52 12.41 0.20
CA ALA A 222 -3.55 13.45 -0.83
C ALA A 222 -4.94 14.07 -0.99
N SER A 223 -6.00 13.26 -0.98
CA SER A 223 -7.38 13.78 -1.03
C SER A 223 -7.67 14.74 0.13
N LEU A 224 -7.26 14.38 1.35
CA LEU A 224 -7.42 15.26 2.51
C LEU A 224 -6.61 16.55 2.38
N CYS A 225 -5.39 16.48 1.84
CA CYS A 225 -4.57 17.67 1.56
C CYS A 225 -5.22 18.59 0.53
N VAL A 226 -5.76 18.03 -0.55
CA VAL A 226 -6.47 18.79 -1.59
C VAL A 226 -7.73 19.44 -1.04
N TYR A 227 -8.51 18.71 -0.22
CA TYR A 227 -9.66 19.27 0.48
C TYR A 227 -9.26 20.48 1.34
N ALA A 228 -8.18 20.35 2.14
CA ALA A 228 -7.68 21.46 2.96
C ALA A 228 -7.19 22.63 2.10
N ALA A 229 -6.51 22.38 0.98
CA ALA A 229 -6.04 23.41 0.07
C ALA A 229 -7.20 24.17 -0.58
N ILE A 230 -8.25 23.46 -1.03
CA ILE A 230 -9.47 24.07 -1.59
C ILE A 230 -10.19 24.92 -0.53
N CYS A 231 -10.33 24.41 0.70
CA CYS A 231 -10.88 25.21 1.82
C CYS A 231 -10.08 26.50 2.03
N GLY A 232 -8.75 26.42 2.00
CA GLY A 232 -7.88 27.61 2.13
C GLY A 232 -8.08 28.61 1.02
N LYS A 233 -8.15 28.14 -0.24
CA LYS A 233 -8.35 29.00 -1.44
C LYS A 233 -9.71 29.70 -1.39
N GLU A 234 -10.75 29.00 -0.97
CA GLU A 234 -12.12 29.55 -0.92
C GLU A 234 -12.43 30.27 0.41
N GLY A 235 -11.50 30.34 1.36
CA GLY A 235 -11.73 30.95 2.68
C GLY A 235 -12.72 30.18 3.56
N LEU A 236 -12.88 28.89 3.31
CA LEU A 236 -13.78 28.01 4.03
C LEU A 236 -13.11 27.38 5.27
N VAL A 237 -13.94 26.92 6.21
CA VAL A 237 -13.49 26.13 7.35
C VAL A 237 -13.33 24.68 6.93
N LEU A 238 -12.22 24.03 7.28
CA LEU A 238 -11.98 22.61 7.11
C LEU A 238 -12.87 21.83 8.08
N ARG A 239 -14.01 21.38 7.62
CA ARG A 239 -15.00 20.66 8.44
C ARG A 239 -14.76 19.16 8.37
N TRP A 240 -14.91 18.47 9.52
CA TRP A 240 -14.93 17.01 9.54
C TRP A 240 -16.18 16.48 8.85
N PRO A 241 -16.06 15.64 7.79
CA PRO A 241 -17.21 15.21 7.00
C PRO A 241 -17.91 13.97 7.57
N GLY A 242 -17.18 13.16 8.34
CA GLY A 242 -17.52 11.78 8.64
C GLY A 242 -18.32 11.56 9.93
N SER A 243 -18.42 10.29 10.31
CA SER A 243 -19.16 9.82 11.46
C SER A 243 -18.53 10.21 12.80
N ARG A 244 -19.33 10.14 13.87
CA ARG A 244 -18.86 10.29 15.23
C ARG A 244 -17.87 9.20 15.63
N VAL A 245 -18.15 7.97 15.18
CA VAL A 245 -17.29 6.81 15.46
C VAL A 245 -15.87 7.01 14.90
N ALA A 246 -15.76 7.45 13.65
CA ALA A 246 -14.46 7.71 13.06
C ALA A 246 -13.75 8.88 13.77
N TRP A 247 -14.47 9.91 14.21
CA TRP A 247 -13.90 11.07 14.89
C TRP A 247 -13.40 10.76 16.29
N GLU A 248 -14.24 10.12 17.14
CA GLU A 248 -13.97 9.88 18.57
C GLU A 248 -13.30 8.52 18.83
N GLY A 249 -13.50 7.54 17.95
CA GLY A 249 -12.98 6.19 18.07
C GLY A 249 -11.51 6.07 17.69
N PHE A 250 -10.97 4.88 17.93
CA PHE A 250 -9.63 4.54 17.51
C PHE A 250 -9.61 4.05 16.05
N SER A 251 -8.54 4.38 15.38
CA SER A 251 -8.23 3.94 14.02
C SER A 251 -6.79 3.44 13.96
N ASP A 252 -6.50 2.63 12.97
CA ASP A 252 -5.16 2.21 12.60
C ASP A 252 -4.86 2.59 11.13
N ALA A 253 -3.59 2.61 10.78
CA ALA A 253 -3.13 2.89 9.43
C ALA A 253 -1.91 2.03 9.09
N SER A 254 -1.59 1.95 7.81
CA SER A 254 -0.39 1.30 7.28
C SER A 254 0.42 2.32 6.49
N ASP A 255 1.62 2.60 6.93
CA ASP A 255 2.55 3.42 6.14
C ASP A 255 3.05 2.62 4.93
N ALA A 256 3.04 3.23 3.75
CA ALA A 256 3.41 2.55 2.51
C ALA A 256 4.84 1.99 2.54
N GLU A 257 5.78 2.72 3.15
CA GLU A 257 7.16 2.25 3.30
C GLU A 257 7.23 1.06 4.28
N LEU A 258 6.43 1.07 5.35
CA LEU A 258 6.36 -0.07 6.28
C LEU A 258 5.77 -1.31 5.60
N VAL A 259 4.76 -1.16 4.75
CA VAL A 259 4.19 -2.29 3.99
C VAL A 259 5.24 -2.88 3.06
N ALA A 260 6.02 -2.03 2.37
CA ALA A 260 7.12 -2.49 1.52
C ALA A 260 8.22 -3.22 2.32
N GLU A 261 8.63 -2.68 3.48
CA GLU A 261 9.58 -3.32 4.39
C GLU A 261 9.06 -4.67 4.91
N HIS A 262 7.77 -4.75 5.24
CA HIS A 262 7.12 -5.97 5.71
C HIS A 262 7.09 -7.06 4.63
N ALA A 263 6.78 -6.68 3.38
CA ALA A 263 6.81 -7.61 2.25
C ALA A 263 8.24 -8.13 2.01
N LEU A 264 9.23 -7.24 2.02
CA LEU A 264 10.63 -7.61 1.89
C LEU A 264 11.11 -8.52 3.04
N TRP A 265 10.70 -8.22 4.28
CA TRP A 265 11.01 -9.07 5.43
C TRP A 265 10.48 -10.50 5.21
N ALA A 266 9.21 -10.65 4.83
CA ALA A 266 8.61 -11.97 4.63
C ALA A 266 9.28 -12.75 3.48
N ALA A 267 9.69 -12.06 2.42
CA ALA A 267 10.42 -12.67 1.30
C ALA A 267 11.80 -13.20 1.72
N MET A 268 12.48 -12.52 2.65
CA MET A 268 13.85 -12.83 3.03
C MET A 268 13.98 -13.72 4.28
N GLU A 269 12.97 -13.70 5.16
CA GLU A 269 13.01 -14.45 6.41
C GLU A 269 12.28 -15.79 6.32
N PRO A 270 12.91 -16.88 6.79
CA PRO A 270 12.26 -18.20 6.81
C PRO A 270 10.91 -18.21 7.54
N ASN A 271 10.79 -17.43 8.62
CA ASN A 271 9.56 -17.38 9.42
C ASN A 271 8.41 -16.63 8.71
N GLY A 272 8.70 -15.79 7.70
CA GLY A 272 7.69 -15.08 6.92
C GLY A 272 7.06 -15.90 5.80
N ARG A 273 7.54 -17.13 5.57
CA ARG A 273 7.16 -17.94 4.41
C ARG A 273 5.90 -18.74 4.67
N ASN A 274 5.05 -18.81 3.64
CA ASN A 274 3.79 -19.57 3.62
C ASN A 274 2.80 -19.13 4.70
N GLU A 275 2.77 -17.82 4.97
CA GLU A 275 1.95 -17.23 6.02
C GLU A 275 1.27 -15.95 5.56
N PRO A 276 0.01 -15.72 5.97
CA PRO A 276 -0.64 -14.43 5.88
C PRO A 276 -0.33 -13.57 7.11
N PHE A 277 -0.22 -12.25 6.91
CA PHE A 277 0.05 -11.28 7.97
C PHE A 277 -0.80 -10.02 7.82
N ASN A 278 -1.37 -9.55 8.91
CA ASN A 278 -1.82 -8.17 9.00
C ASN A 278 -0.61 -7.23 8.99
N CYS A 279 -0.78 -6.08 8.39
CA CYS A 279 0.28 -5.09 8.28
C CYS A 279 -0.22 -3.69 8.59
N SER A 280 -0.10 -3.24 9.83
CA SER A 280 -0.39 -1.89 10.26
C SER A 280 0.83 -1.22 10.91
N ASN A 281 0.73 0.07 11.21
CA ASN A 281 1.83 0.82 11.84
C ASN A 281 2.22 0.32 13.23
N GLY A 282 1.35 -0.46 13.87
CA GLY A 282 1.57 -1.02 15.20
C GLY A 282 1.18 -0.09 16.34
N ASP A 283 0.59 1.07 16.05
CA ASP A 283 -0.03 1.99 16.98
C ASP A 283 -1.49 2.27 16.59
N LEU A 284 -2.18 3.03 17.44
CA LEU A 284 -3.54 3.51 17.21
C LEU A 284 -3.56 5.03 17.26
N PHE A 285 -4.46 5.62 16.50
CA PHE A 285 -4.67 7.07 16.50
C PHE A 285 -6.17 7.41 16.51
N LYS A 286 -6.49 8.69 16.69
CA LYS A 286 -7.82 9.25 16.47
C LYS A 286 -7.77 10.34 15.42
N TRP A 287 -8.78 10.45 14.59
CA TRP A 287 -8.83 11.52 13.59
C TRP A 287 -8.81 12.92 14.22
N GLN A 288 -9.31 13.08 15.44
CA GLN A 288 -9.16 14.32 16.24
C GLN A 288 -7.68 14.74 16.42
N GLN A 289 -6.72 13.80 16.34
CA GLN A 289 -5.28 14.12 16.45
C GLN A 289 -4.69 14.55 15.11
N LEU A 290 -5.15 13.96 13.99
CA LEU A 290 -4.64 14.24 12.66
C LEU A 290 -5.27 15.49 12.03
N TRP A 291 -6.53 15.78 12.34
CA TRP A 291 -7.27 16.89 11.75
C TRP A 291 -6.66 18.26 12.02
N PRO A 292 -6.28 18.59 13.28
CA PRO A 292 -5.55 19.83 13.56
C PRO A 292 -4.19 19.93 12.84
N ILE A 293 -3.51 18.80 12.65
CA ILE A 293 -2.24 18.76 11.91
C ILE A 293 -2.50 19.11 10.45
N LEU A 294 -3.48 18.49 9.81
CA LEU A 294 -3.88 18.81 8.45
C LEU A 294 -4.21 20.30 8.30
N ALA A 295 -5.06 20.83 9.19
CA ALA A 295 -5.45 22.23 9.18
C ALA A 295 -4.25 23.18 9.35
N SER A 296 -3.33 22.85 10.25
CA SER A 296 -2.09 23.62 10.48
C SER A 296 -1.18 23.60 9.26
N GLN A 297 -1.07 22.48 8.57
CA GLN A 297 -0.24 22.32 7.37
C GLN A 297 -0.70 23.22 6.21
N PHE A 298 -2.00 23.51 6.14
CA PHE A 298 -2.59 24.35 5.09
C PHE A 298 -3.05 25.72 5.58
N GLY A 299 -2.79 26.08 6.85
CA GLY A 299 -3.13 27.39 7.41
C GLY A 299 -4.63 27.68 7.47
N VAL A 300 -5.48 26.64 7.58
CA VAL A 300 -6.93 26.78 7.55
C VAL A 300 -7.55 26.59 8.93
N LYS A 301 -8.67 27.29 9.19
CA LYS A 301 -9.49 27.03 10.37
C LYS A 301 -10.21 25.71 10.20
N TRP A 302 -10.46 24.98 11.30
CA TRP A 302 -11.10 23.69 11.26
C TRP A 302 -12.18 23.53 12.33
N THR A 303 -13.09 22.58 12.07
CA THR A 303 -14.06 22.09 13.05
C THR A 303 -14.08 20.56 13.01
N GLY A 304 -14.27 19.95 14.19
CA GLY A 304 -14.45 18.52 14.33
C GLY A 304 -15.89 18.08 14.02
N TYR A 305 -16.26 16.92 14.53
CA TYR A 305 -17.60 16.39 14.43
C TYR A 305 -18.64 17.31 15.11
N GLN A 306 -19.69 17.67 14.40
CA GLN A 306 -20.69 18.65 14.84
C GLN A 306 -22.11 18.07 14.98
N GLY A 307 -22.30 16.77 14.78
CA GLY A 307 -23.59 16.09 14.81
C GLY A 307 -23.90 15.37 13.50
N GLU A 308 -24.83 14.41 13.58
CA GLU A 308 -25.20 13.59 12.41
C GLU A 308 -25.84 14.41 11.28
N ASP A 309 -26.59 15.45 11.64
CA ASP A 309 -27.22 16.40 10.70
C ASP A 309 -26.19 17.28 9.95
N GLN A 310 -24.97 17.33 10.43
CA GLN A 310 -23.87 18.11 9.83
C GLN A 310 -22.87 17.25 9.02
N ARG A 311 -23.11 15.94 8.93
CA ARG A 311 -22.32 15.05 8.06
C ARG A 311 -22.54 15.38 6.60
N PHE A 312 -21.54 15.15 5.79
CA PHE A 312 -21.60 15.33 4.34
C PHE A 312 -20.59 14.42 3.65
N MET A 313 -20.82 14.17 2.36
CA MET A 313 -19.87 13.39 1.55
C MET A 313 -18.90 14.35 0.87
N LEU A 314 -17.60 14.03 0.95
CA LEU A 314 -16.57 14.80 0.24
C LEU A 314 -16.71 14.68 -1.27
N GLU A 315 -17.16 13.55 -1.78
CA GLU A 315 -17.45 13.36 -3.19
C GLU A 315 -18.45 14.40 -3.71
N GLU A 316 -19.51 14.69 -2.96
CA GLU A 316 -20.50 15.73 -3.30
C GLU A 316 -19.93 17.15 -3.08
N ALA A 317 -19.24 17.37 -1.97
CA ALA A 317 -18.73 18.70 -1.61
C ALA A 317 -17.60 19.16 -2.52
N MET A 318 -16.85 18.24 -3.10
CA MET A 318 -15.72 18.52 -4.01
C MET A 318 -16.11 18.42 -5.50
N ALA A 319 -17.36 18.10 -5.80
CA ALA A 319 -17.87 18.12 -7.18
C ALA A 319 -17.71 19.52 -7.80
N GLY A 320 -17.19 19.61 -9.02
CA GLY A 320 -17.00 20.85 -9.74
C GLY A 320 -15.85 21.74 -9.24
N LYS A 321 -14.92 21.21 -8.42
CA LYS A 321 -13.76 21.94 -7.89
C LYS A 321 -12.51 21.83 -8.76
N GLU A 322 -12.60 21.28 -9.98
CA GLU A 322 -11.48 21.10 -10.91
C GLU A 322 -10.84 22.45 -11.26
N GLY A 323 -11.67 23.49 -11.49
CA GLY A 323 -11.19 24.85 -11.79
C GLY A 323 -10.44 25.47 -10.60
N VAL A 324 -10.96 25.29 -9.38
CA VAL A 324 -10.31 25.79 -8.16
C VAL A 324 -8.97 25.08 -7.95
N TRP A 325 -8.91 23.77 -8.21
CA TRP A 325 -7.66 23.03 -8.13
C TRP A 325 -6.64 23.51 -9.16
N SER A 326 -7.05 23.74 -10.41
CA SER A 326 -6.18 24.29 -11.46
C SER A 326 -5.60 25.65 -11.08
N GLU A 327 -6.39 26.53 -10.45
CA GLU A 327 -5.90 27.81 -9.93
C GLU A 327 -4.84 27.58 -8.83
N ILE A 328 -5.09 26.68 -7.87
CA ILE A 328 -4.14 26.34 -6.81
C ILE A 328 -2.82 25.83 -7.39
N VAL A 329 -2.88 24.92 -8.37
CA VAL A 329 -1.70 24.39 -9.07
C VAL A 329 -0.88 25.52 -9.68
N ASN A 330 -1.52 26.43 -10.43
CA ASN A 330 -0.85 27.53 -11.11
C ASN A 330 -0.24 28.55 -10.12
N GLU A 331 -0.99 28.96 -9.11
CA GLU A 331 -0.57 29.97 -8.14
C GLU A 331 0.61 29.52 -7.27
N ASN A 332 0.67 28.22 -6.96
CA ASN A 332 1.73 27.66 -6.12
C ASN A 332 2.87 27.00 -6.90
N GLY A 333 2.82 27.04 -8.24
CA GLY A 333 3.84 26.41 -9.09
C GLY A 333 3.99 24.92 -8.83
N LEU A 334 2.85 24.25 -8.62
CA LEU A 334 2.81 22.81 -8.39
C LEU A 334 3.01 22.03 -9.70
N VAL A 335 3.24 20.74 -9.57
CA VAL A 335 3.20 19.83 -10.71
C VAL A 335 1.81 19.87 -11.34
N GLU A 336 1.75 19.96 -12.65
CA GLU A 336 0.50 19.96 -13.39
C GLU A 336 -0.24 18.63 -13.21
N THR A 337 -1.37 18.67 -12.50
CA THR A 337 -2.20 17.52 -12.17
C THR A 337 -3.68 17.88 -12.28
N GLU A 338 -4.47 16.93 -12.76
CA GLU A 338 -5.92 17.02 -12.65
C GLU A 338 -6.36 16.62 -11.23
N LEU A 339 -7.48 17.17 -10.76
CA LEU A 339 -8.04 16.87 -9.43
C LEU A 339 -8.17 15.35 -9.21
N ASN A 340 -8.74 14.65 -10.19
CA ASN A 340 -8.98 13.21 -10.13
C ASN A 340 -7.70 12.35 -10.25
N ASP A 341 -6.56 12.93 -10.67
CA ASP A 341 -5.29 12.22 -10.72
C ASP A 341 -4.68 12.02 -9.33
N ILE A 342 -5.01 12.88 -8.39
CA ILE A 342 -4.41 12.86 -7.05
C ILE A 342 -5.41 12.62 -5.93
N THR A 343 -6.71 12.65 -6.22
CA THR A 343 -7.77 12.42 -5.22
C THR A 343 -8.58 11.17 -5.49
N ASN A 344 -9.19 10.64 -4.43
CA ASN A 344 -10.26 9.65 -4.48
C ASN A 344 -11.21 9.92 -3.31
N TRP A 345 -12.26 10.66 -3.58
CA TRP A 345 -13.23 11.09 -2.56
C TRP A 345 -14.01 9.91 -1.99
N PHE A 346 -14.45 8.98 -2.83
CA PHE A 346 -15.11 7.75 -2.40
C PHE A 346 -14.29 6.98 -1.36
N CYS A 347 -12.98 6.89 -1.55
CA CYS A 347 -12.12 6.18 -0.60
C CYS A 347 -12.03 6.90 0.76
N VAL A 348 -11.99 8.25 0.75
CA VAL A 348 -12.02 9.04 1.98
C VAL A 348 -13.36 8.91 2.66
N ASP A 349 -14.45 9.07 1.93
CA ASP A 349 -15.81 8.98 2.46
C ASP A 349 -16.07 7.61 3.11
N ALA A 350 -15.66 6.52 2.45
CA ALA A 350 -15.76 5.18 3.02
C ALA A 350 -14.96 5.02 4.33
N MET A 351 -13.80 5.67 4.43
CA MET A 351 -12.94 5.61 5.61
C MET A 351 -13.48 6.44 6.78
N VAL A 352 -13.99 7.66 6.52
CA VAL A 352 -14.46 8.57 7.59
C VAL A 352 -15.90 8.34 8.02
N ASN A 353 -16.67 7.56 7.27
CA ASN A 353 -18.08 7.27 7.58
C ASN A 353 -18.31 5.87 8.19
N VAL A 354 -17.29 5.28 8.78
CA VAL A 354 -17.42 3.99 9.46
C VAL A 354 -18.37 4.11 10.67
N GLU A 355 -19.20 3.09 10.88
CA GLU A 355 -20.17 3.01 11.98
C GLU A 355 -19.63 2.19 13.18
N ARG A 356 -18.40 1.69 13.06
CA ARG A 356 -17.70 0.94 14.12
C ARG A 356 -16.20 0.98 13.92
N GLU A 357 -15.45 0.80 15.01
CA GLU A 357 -14.00 0.70 14.95
C GLU A 357 -13.60 -0.61 14.25
N ASN A 358 -12.64 -0.51 13.33
CA ASN A 358 -12.05 -1.64 12.64
C ASN A 358 -10.53 -1.58 12.86
N LEU A 359 -10.02 -2.44 13.73
CA LEU A 359 -8.64 -2.46 14.17
C LEU A 359 -8.02 -3.84 13.90
N ASP A 360 -6.78 -3.86 13.44
CA ASP A 360 -6.02 -5.07 13.19
C ASP A 360 -4.95 -5.26 14.29
N THR A 361 -4.61 -6.52 14.58
CA THR A 361 -3.47 -6.82 15.44
C THR A 361 -2.23 -7.14 14.61
N MET A 362 -1.05 -6.70 15.10
CA MET A 362 0.28 -7.03 14.57
C MET A 362 0.98 -8.14 15.36
N ASN A 363 0.26 -8.87 16.19
CA ASN A 363 0.88 -9.86 17.08
C ASN A 363 1.60 -10.96 16.31
N LYS A 364 0.96 -11.54 15.29
CA LYS A 364 1.57 -12.59 14.46
C LYS A 364 2.86 -12.13 13.79
N SER A 365 2.86 -10.95 13.16
CA SER A 365 4.07 -10.38 12.55
C SER A 365 5.22 -10.25 13.56
N LYS A 366 4.93 -9.79 14.79
CA LYS A 366 5.92 -9.65 15.88
C LYS A 366 6.43 -11.00 16.38
N GLU A 367 5.56 -11.98 16.58
CA GLU A 367 5.89 -13.34 16.98
C GLU A 367 6.79 -14.05 15.96
N TYR A 368 6.57 -13.75 14.68
CA TYR A 368 7.35 -14.28 13.57
C TYR A 368 8.65 -13.50 13.28
N GLY A 369 8.87 -12.39 14.01
CA GLY A 369 10.14 -11.65 14.01
C GLY A 369 10.15 -10.33 13.26
N PHE A 370 9.01 -9.80 12.83
CA PHE A 370 8.92 -8.46 12.29
C PHE A 370 8.64 -7.45 13.40
N PHE A 371 9.62 -6.58 13.67
CA PHE A 371 9.53 -5.54 14.70
C PHE A 371 9.47 -4.12 14.12
N GLY A 372 9.22 -4.01 12.81
CA GLY A 372 8.99 -2.70 12.18
C GLY A 372 7.73 -2.05 12.72
N PHE A 373 7.75 -0.73 12.89
CA PHE A 373 6.60 0.08 13.26
C PHE A 373 6.70 1.49 12.71
N ARG A 374 5.58 2.19 12.65
CA ARG A 374 5.53 3.63 12.38
C ARG A 374 4.70 4.32 13.45
N ASN A 375 5.09 5.53 13.84
CA ASN A 375 4.20 6.42 14.55
C ASN A 375 3.24 7.04 13.53
N THR A 376 1.95 6.72 13.61
CA THR A 376 0.95 7.09 12.60
C THR A 376 0.82 8.61 12.44
N VAL A 377 0.87 9.36 13.54
CA VAL A 377 0.82 10.83 13.49
C VAL A 377 2.03 11.41 12.74
N ARG A 378 3.21 10.84 12.96
CA ARG A 378 4.42 11.24 12.22
C ARG A 378 4.36 10.81 10.76
N SER A 379 3.90 9.61 10.47
CA SER A 379 3.72 9.10 9.10
C SER A 379 2.80 10.04 8.31
N PHE A 380 1.64 10.39 8.85
CA PHE A 380 0.70 11.31 8.23
C PHE A 380 1.38 12.65 7.88
N ASN A 381 2.05 13.26 8.86
CA ASN A 381 2.75 14.53 8.65
C ASN A 381 3.92 14.40 7.65
N THR A 382 4.63 13.28 7.67
CA THR A 382 5.73 13.01 6.73
C THR A 382 5.23 12.93 5.29
N TRP A 383 4.11 12.25 5.06
CA TRP A 383 3.53 12.14 3.71
C TRP A 383 3.01 13.48 3.21
N ILE A 384 2.41 14.32 4.06
CA ILE A 384 2.05 15.70 3.68
C ILE A 384 3.30 16.47 3.26
N ASN A 385 4.37 16.43 4.07
CA ASN A 385 5.61 17.13 3.77
C ASN A 385 6.30 16.61 2.49
N LYS A 386 6.30 15.29 2.24
CA LYS A 386 6.81 14.72 0.98
C LYS A 386 6.06 15.30 -0.22
N MET A 387 4.72 15.29 -0.18
CA MET A 387 3.91 15.84 -1.26
C MET A 387 4.12 17.34 -1.48
N LYS A 388 4.40 18.12 -0.42
CA LYS A 388 4.78 19.53 -0.54
C LYS A 388 6.16 19.70 -1.18
N VAL A 389 7.15 18.93 -0.76
CA VAL A 389 8.50 18.93 -1.35
C VAL A 389 8.45 18.56 -2.83
N ASP A 390 7.63 17.58 -3.18
CA ASP A 390 7.45 17.10 -4.55
C ASP A 390 6.50 18.02 -5.36
N LYS A 391 6.05 19.14 -4.78
CA LYS A 391 5.12 20.08 -5.39
C LYS A 391 3.81 19.46 -5.88
N ILE A 392 3.31 18.46 -5.18
CA ILE A 392 2.01 17.85 -5.46
C ILE A 392 0.88 18.63 -4.79
N VAL A 393 1.13 19.17 -3.60
CA VAL A 393 0.20 20.02 -2.84
C VAL A 393 0.94 21.25 -2.33
N PRO A 394 0.24 22.38 -2.06
CA PRO A 394 0.84 23.63 -1.59
C PRO A 394 1.39 23.58 -0.17
#